data_29ab7bc9dc8444204f155d6ecc792d9c
#
_entry.id   29ab7bc9dc8444204f155d6ecc792d9c
#
_cell.length_a   1.000
_cell.length_b   1.000
_cell.length_c   1.000
_cell.angle_alpha   90.00
_cell.angle_beta   90.00
_cell.angle_gamma   90.00
#
_symmetry.space_group_name_H-M   'P 1'
#
loop_
_entity.id
_entity.type
_entity.pdbx_description
1 polymer ?
#
loop_
_entity_poly.entity_id
_entity_poly.type
_entity_poly.pdbx_seq_one_letter_code
_entity_poly.pdbx_strand_id
1 'polypeptide(L)'
;VAGLAAGMLLVSPQPASAANLVTNPGFETDGTDGMPYCWEKSGWGDNDFTFSTVADSHSGSKAMKVTLTRRVDGDRKALITESATCAPVVTAGKQYDLGLWYKSTTPDTAITLFRHDTTAGWQYWTDLKTLDMAAGWTQASVRTPAVPAGTDRITWGVSVYGTGSATTDDYTMEQVSDPIPPATCTATADECANGRWDVLPTQNPVRSMHSVVLNNGKVLLIAGSGNSEENFDAGTFTSAVYDPVKGTYKVIPTPKDMFCSGHVQLADGRVLVMSGNKAFPVAGGHGYEGYKDSYIFDPVTETYSKTNDLNDGHWYPSATELGNGDVISFGGLREDSTGSVTAERWSAAQQQWLPLWQVNQTWSYWGLYPSMILMQDGRLFYSGSHVFGNGTPGTGSAIYDYDANTVTAIPGLQDKDERDQSASVLLPPAQDQKVLTIGGGNIDSNPEANRLTDIIDLKAANPAYTVGPQIPQGTVDLGNGKVAETGNQGKMYVSAVLLPDGKVLETGGGLHNRANPVFEASMFDPATSTFDPVAADPEARGYHSSAFLLPDGRVMATGDNPGNGTWNHNVSIYTPPYLLKGTRPTITSVIDNEWVYGDTQRITVDRPIVKAELI
;
A
#
# COMPACT_ATOMS: atom_id res chain seq x y z
N VAL A 1 27.90 -30.01 36.47
CA VAL A 1 26.67 -29.53 37.12
C VAL A 1 26.01 -28.59 36.12
N ALA A 2 25.02 -29.10 35.41
CA ALA A 2 24.23 -28.34 34.43
C ALA A 2 23.02 -27.74 35.15
N GLY A 3 22.93 -26.41 35.14
CA GLY A 3 21.74 -25.70 35.61
C GLY A 3 20.78 -25.46 34.45
N LEU A 4 19.64 -26.13 34.47
CA LEU A 4 18.48 -25.80 33.63
C LEU A 4 17.83 -24.49 34.15
N ALA A 5 17.83 -23.44 33.35
CA ALA A 5 16.98 -22.28 33.56
C ALA A 5 15.65 -22.53 32.85
N ALA A 6 14.59 -22.76 33.64
CA ALA A 6 13.23 -22.83 33.14
C ALA A 6 12.75 -21.41 32.77
N GLY A 7 12.64 -21.12 31.49
CA GLY A 7 12.01 -19.91 30.99
C GLY A 7 10.49 -20.00 31.19
N MET A 8 9.94 -19.18 32.07
CA MET A 8 8.49 -18.97 32.21
C MET A 8 7.99 -18.26 30.95
N LEU A 9 7.28 -18.97 30.07
CA LEU A 9 6.46 -18.37 29.01
C LEU A 9 5.28 -17.67 29.69
N LEU A 10 5.32 -16.33 29.73
CA LEU A 10 4.14 -15.53 30.03
C LEU A 10 3.20 -15.62 28.83
N VAL A 11 2.20 -16.49 28.93
CA VAL A 11 1.05 -16.50 28.04
C VAL A 11 0.22 -15.28 28.39
N SER A 12 0.35 -14.20 27.60
CA SER A 12 -0.58 -13.09 27.66
C SER A 12 -1.97 -13.57 27.24
N PRO A 13 -3.05 -13.19 27.96
CA PRO A 13 -4.40 -13.56 27.54
C PRO A 13 -4.67 -12.96 26.16
N GLN A 14 -4.97 -13.83 25.20
CA GLN A 14 -5.46 -13.43 23.88
C GLN A 14 -6.76 -12.63 24.08
N PRO A 15 -6.91 -11.43 23.50
CA PRO A 15 -8.21 -10.78 23.46
C PRO A 15 -9.15 -11.72 22.69
N ALA A 16 -10.27 -12.07 23.29
CA ALA A 16 -11.27 -12.91 22.68
C ALA A 16 -11.74 -12.22 21.38
N SER A 17 -11.62 -12.92 20.25
CA SER A 17 -12.42 -12.63 19.06
C SER A 17 -13.87 -12.42 19.53
N ALA A 18 -14.57 -11.40 19.01
CA ALA A 18 -15.99 -11.25 19.27
C ALA A 18 -16.64 -12.61 18.94
N ALA A 19 -17.15 -13.29 19.97
CA ALA A 19 -17.63 -14.65 19.78
C ALA A 19 -18.87 -14.58 18.88
N ASN A 20 -18.93 -15.44 17.87
CA ASN A 20 -20.16 -15.62 17.10
C ASN A 20 -21.29 -15.95 18.08
N LEU A 21 -22.31 -15.11 18.13
CA LEU A 21 -23.44 -15.23 19.05
C LEU A 21 -24.44 -16.33 18.62
N VAL A 22 -24.31 -16.89 17.42
CA VAL A 22 -25.16 -17.97 16.90
C VAL A 22 -24.68 -19.30 17.46
N THR A 23 -25.55 -20.00 18.16
CA THR A 23 -25.31 -21.39 18.59
C THR A 23 -25.55 -22.36 17.44
N ASN A 24 -24.63 -23.28 17.19
CA ASN A 24 -24.68 -24.26 16.09
C ASN A 24 -24.86 -23.61 14.70
N PRO A 25 -23.95 -22.70 14.30
CA PRO A 25 -24.11 -21.85 13.12
C PRO A 25 -24.09 -22.60 11.79
N GLY A 26 -23.46 -23.77 11.71
CA GLY A 26 -23.35 -24.65 10.53
C GLY A 26 -24.22 -25.90 10.64
N PHE A 27 -25.21 -25.97 11.57
CA PHE A 27 -26.16 -27.07 11.71
C PHE A 27 -25.57 -28.45 12.06
N GLU A 28 -24.33 -28.53 12.49
CA GLU A 28 -23.60 -29.80 12.68
C GLU A 28 -24.08 -30.62 13.87
N THR A 29 -24.64 -29.97 14.90
CA THR A 29 -25.20 -30.65 16.08
C THR A 29 -26.67 -30.97 15.87
N ASP A 30 -27.05 -32.22 16.02
CA ASP A 30 -28.44 -32.68 15.93
C ASP A 30 -29.26 -32.24 17.14
N GLY A 31 -30.48 -31.84 16.89
CA GLY A 31 -31.47 -31.50 17.90
C GLY A 31 -32.63 -32.49 17.94
N THR A 32 -33.80 -32.04 18.34
CA THR A 32 -35.05 -32.79 18.39
C THR A 32 -35.91 -32.52 17.15
N ASP A 33 -36.89 -33.37 16.89
CA ASP A 33 -37.92 -33.16 15.85
C ASP A 33 -37.39 -33.00 14.40
N GLY A 34 -36.18 -33.53 14.16
CA GLY A 34 -35.54 -33.47 12.84
C GLY A 34 -35.00 -32.09 12.48
N MET A 35 -34.84 -31.20 13.45
CA MET A 35 -34.11 -29.91 13.30
C MET A 35 -32.75 -30.01 13.99
N PRO A 36 -31.75 -29.25 13.52
CA PRO A 36 -30.50 -29.09 14.25
C PRO A 36 -30.69 -28.42 15.61
N TYR A 37 -29.81 -28.71 16.56
CA TYR A 37 -29.84 -28.08 17.88
C TYR A 37 -29.84 -26.55 17.79
N CYS A 38 -30.72 -25.91 18.53
CA CYS A 38 -30.97 -24.44 18.53
C CYS A 38 -31.59 -23.88 17.26
N TRP A 39 -32.20 -24.72 16.41
CA TRP A 39 -32.93 -24.31 15.24
C TRP A 39 -34.36 -24.84 15.27
N GLU A 40 -35.31 -24.05 14.77
CA GLU A 40 -36.72 -24.41 14.75
C GLU A 40 -37.39 -24.14 13.39
N LYS A 41 -38.47 -24.87 13.12
CA LYS A 41 -39.35 -24.65 11.99
C LYS A 41 -40.33 -23.56 12.34
N SER A 42 -40.40 -22.52 11.52
CA SER A 42 -41.33 -21.42 11.69
C SER A 42 -42.01 -21.06 10.36
N GLY A 43 -43.04 -20.25 10.42
CA GLY A 43 -43.83 -19.78 9.28
C GLY A 43 -45.33 -19.88 9.50
N TRP A 44 -46.09 -19.43 8.53
CA TRP A 44 -47.55 -19.40 8.58
C TRP A 44 -48.15 -19.55 7.17
N GLY A 45 -49.47 -19.68 7.09
CA GLY A 45 -50.19 -19.65 5.83
C GLY A 45 -50.50 -21.02 5.21
N ASP A 46 -51.23 -21.02 4.10
CA ASP A 46 -51.60 -22.19 3.29
C ASP A 46 -50.49 -22.45 2.25
N ASN A 47 -49.62 -23.37 2.55
CA ASN A 47 -48.51 -23.72 1.67
C ASN A 47 -47.99 -25.16 1.99
N ASP A 48 -47.44 -25.84 0.97
CA ASP A 48 -46.83 -27.14 1.07
C ASP A 48 -45.30 -26.97 1.15
N PHE A 49 -44.68 -27.55 2.15
CA PHE A 49 -43.25 -27.30 2.46
C PHE A 49 -42.52 -28.52 3.04
N THR A 50 -41.18 -28.43 2.96
CA THR A 50 -40.29 -29.34 3.65
C THR A 50 -39.15 -28.59 4.30
N PHE A 51 -38.68 -29.15 5.45
CA PHE A 51 -37.43 -28.79 6.09
C PHE A 51 -36.52 -29.99 6.11
N SER A 52 -35.28 -29.84 5.69
CA SER A 52 -34.31 -30.94 5.70
C SER A 52 -32.89 -30.44 5.92
N THR A 53 -32.11 -31.18 6.68
CA THR A 53 -30.65 -31.09 6.61
C THR A 53 -30.17 -31.80 5.35
N VAL A 54 -29.22 -31.19 4.65
CA VAL A 54 -28.64 -31.75 3.41
C VAL A 54 -27.12 -31.80 3.54
N ALA A 55 -26.49 -32.74 2.83
CA ALA A 55 -25.04 -32.90 2.82
C ALA A 55 -24.32 -31.89 1.86
N ASP A 56 -25.09 -31.16 1.03
CA ASP A 56 -24.58 -30.07 0.22
C ASP A 56 -24.42 -28.83 1.11
N SER A 57 -23.33 -28.80 1.92
CA SER A 57 -22.98 -27.75 2.87
C SER A 57 -21.93 -26.81 2.28
N HIS A 58 -21.85 -25.58 2.82
CA HIS A 58 -20.76 -24.65 2.51
C HIS A 58 -19.50 -25.03 3.32
N SER A 59 -19.68 -25.32 4.61
CA SER A 59 -18.62 -25.91 5.44
C SER A 59 -19.17 -27.09 6.24
N GLY A 60 -18.31 -27.85 6.89
CA GLY A 60 -18.73 -29.00 7.67
C GLY A 60 -19.39 -30.10 6.84
N SER A 61 -20.49 -30.67 7.35
CA SER A 61 -21.19 -31.82 6.76
C SER A 61 -22.69 -31.62 6.57
N LYS A 62 -23.27 -30.54 7.05
CA LYS A 62 -24.71 -30.26 7.04
C LYS A 62 -25.02 -28.80 6.67
N ALA A 63 -26.10 -28.64 5.92
CA ALA A 63 -26.72 -27.33 5.68
C ALA A 63 -28.25 -27.49 5.86
N MET A 64 -28.95 -26.37 6.16
CA MET A 64 -30.41 -26.35 6.31
C MET A 64 -31.08 -25.97 5.01
N LYS A 65 -31.99 -26.80 4.51
CA LYS A 65 -32.80 -26.51 3.33
C LYS A 65 -34.27 -26.36 3.69
N VAL A 66 -34.88 -25.24 3.29
CA VAL A 66 -36.32 -24.96 3.34
C VAL A 66 -36.84 -24.95 1.92
N THR A 67 -37.92 -25.70 1.64
CA THR A 67 -38.52 -25.75 0.30
C THR A 67 -40.03 -25.51 0.41
N LEU A 68 -40.54 -24.62 -0.42
CA LEU A 68 -41.98 -24.46 -0.68
C LEU A 68 -42.29 -25.02 -2.06
N THR A 69 -43.19 -26.02 -2.13
CA THR A 69 -43.61 -26.67 -3.38
C THR A 69 -44.93 -26.11 -3.90
N ARG A 70 -45.78 -25.58 -3.02
CA ARG A 70 -46.99 -24.84 -3.32
C ARG A 70 -47.15 -23.70 -2.34
N ARG A 71 -47.65 -22.57 -2.78
CA ARG A 71 -47.95 -21.43 -1.92
C ARG A 71 -49.25 -20.75 -2.38
N VAL A 72 -50.21 -20.63 -1.46
CA VAL A 72 -51.36 -19.75 -1.58
C VAL A 72 -51.04 -18.44 -0.87
N ASP A 73 -50.59 -18.53 0.38
CA ASP A 73 -50.12 -17.39 1.18
C ASP A 73 -49.08 -17.81 2.21
N GLY A 74 -48.56 -16.85 3.00
CA GLY A 74 -47.62 -17.09 4.08
C GLY A 74 -46.19 -17.36 3.63
N ASP A 75 -45.40 -17.94 4.52
CA ASP A 75 -43.97 -18.25 4.35
C ASP A 75 -43.54 -19.47 5.14
N ARG A 76 -42.31 -19.92 4.92
CA ARG A 76 -41.60 -20.86 5.82
C ARG A 76 -40.17 -20.39 6.05
N LYS A 77 -39.69 -20.58 7.27
CA LYS A 77 -38.36 -20.15 7.70
C LYS A 77 -37.74 -21.09 8.72
N ALA A 78 -36.43 -21.33 8.59
CA ALA A 78 -35.62 -21.90 9.64
C ALA A 78 -35.08 -20.74 10.49
N LEU A 79 -35.44 -20.68 11.76
CA LEU A 79 -35.02 -19.66 12.70
C LEU A 79 -34.18 -20.26 13.81
N ILE A 80 -33.31 -19.43 14.39
CA ILE A 80 -32.74 -19.75 15.72
C ILE A 80 -33.90 -19.90 16.71
N THR A 81 -33.88 -20.96 17.53
CA THR A 81 -34.98 -21.26 18.43
C THR A 81 -35.27 -20.11 19.40
N GLU A 82 -36.54 -19.74 19.51
CA GLU A 82 -37.06 -18.69 20.41
C GLU A 82 -36.99 -19.12 21.88
N SER A 83 -35.77 -19.25 22.41
CA SER A 83 -35.55 -19.68 23.79
C SER A 83 -34.41 -18.91 24.48
N ALA A 84 -34.41 -18.95 25.81
CA ALA A 84 -33.36 -18.33 26.59
C ALA A 84 -31.98 -18.97 26.39
N THR A 85 -31.93 -20.23 25.92
CA THR A 85 -30.68 -20.96 25.71
C THR A 85 -30.10 -20.74 24.32
N CYS A 86 -30.94 -20.59 23.31
CA CYS A 86 -30.52 -20.58 21.90
C CYS A 86 -30.49 -19.18 21.28
N ALA A 87 -31.45 -18.32 21.62
CA ALA A 87 -31.54 -17.01 21.04
C ALA A 87 -30.43 -16.07 21.56
N PRO A 88 -29.64 -15.44 20.67
CA PRO A 88 -28.59 -14.50 21.04
C PRO A 88 -29.07 -13.38 21.96
N VAL A 89 -28.32 -13.14 23.03
CA VAL A 89 -28.54 -12.00 23.93
C VAL A 89 -28.06 -10.72 23.24
N VAL A 90 -28.87 -9.67 23.30
CA VAL A 90 -28.57 -8.38 22.68
C VAL A 90 -28.74 -7.23 23.68
N THR A 91 -28.12 -6.11 23.37
CA THR A 91 -28.21 -4.89 24.17
C THR A 91 -28.98 -3.82 23.41
N ALA A 92 -30.00 -3.25 24.03
CA ALA A 92 -30.77 -2.15 23.45
C ALA A 92 -29.88 -0.98 23.03
N GLY A 93 -30.15 -0.40 21.87
CA GLY A 93 -29.38 0.68 21.26
C GLY A 93 -28.14 0.23 20.48
N LYS A 94 -27.69 -1.01 20.61
CA LYS A 94 -26.58 -1.56 19.83
C LYS A 94 -27.06 -2.12 18.49
N GLN A 95 -26.12 -2.27 17.55
CA GLN A 95 -26.33 -2.90 16.24
C GLN A 95 -25.51 -4.19 16.17
N TYR A 96 -25.93 -5.10 15.30
CA TYR A 96 -25.27 -6.38 15.09
C TYR A 96 -25.08 -6.63 13.60
N ASP A 97 -23.91 -7.14 13.24
CA ASP A 97 -23.63 -7.61 11.88
C ASP A 97 -24.04 -9.09 11.80
N LEU A 98 -24.91 -9.41 10.85
CA LEU A 98 -25.39 -10.75 10.56
C LEU A 98 -24.79 -11.21 9.25
N GLY A 99 -24.35 -12.47 9.18
CA GLY A 99 -23.83 -13.09 7.97
C GLY A 99 -24.30 -14.54 7.84
N LEU A 100 -24.41 -15.02 6.61
CA LEU A 100 -24.67 -16.43 6.30
C LEU A 100 -24.22 -16.76 4.87
N TRP A 101 -24.04 -18.03 4.60
CA TRP A 101 -23.92 -18.53 3.23
C TRP A 101 -25.23 -19.14 2.78
N TYR A 102 -25.61 -18.95 1.50
CA TYR A 102 -26.87 -19.44 0.98
C TYR A 102 -26.81 -19.84 -0.50
N LYS A 103 -27.75 -20.69 -0.88
CA LYS A 103 -28.22 -20.93 -2.26
C LYS A 103 -29.71 -20.70 -2.29
N SER A 104 -30.27 -20.13 -3.37
CA SER A 104 -31.71 -19.95 -3.53
C SER A 104 -32.15 -20.18 -4.96
N THR A 105 -33.27 -20.90 -5.12
CA THR A 105 -33.94 -21.14 -6.42
C THR A 105 -35.12 -20.19 -6.66
N THR A 106 -35.37 -19.26 -5.73
CA THR A 106 -36.42 -18.24 -5.83
C THR A 106 -35.87 -16.88 -5.37
N PRO A 107 -36.29 -15.75 -6.00
CA PRO A 107 -35.91 -14.42 -5.53
C PRO A 107 -36.69 -14.01 -4.27
N ASP A 108 -37.75 -14.74 -3.90
CA ASP A 108 -38.63 -14.43 -2.78
C ASP A 108 -38.09 -15.02 -1.49
N THR A 109 -36.87 -14.60 -1.12
CA THR A 109 -36.21 -14.98 0.13
C THR A 109 -35.68 -13.74 0.84
N ALA A 110 -35.71 -13.73 2.17
CA ALA A 110 -35.17 -12.62 2.95
C ALA A 110 -34.58 -13.08 4.29
N ILE A 111 -33.62 -12.29 4.81
CA ILE A 111 -33.14 -12.40 6.18
C ILE A 111 -34.18 -11.76 7.08
N THR A 112 -34.84 -12.56 7.93
CA THR A 112 -35.96 -12.15 8.80
C THR A 112 -35.56 -12.20 10.27
N LEU A 113 -35.91 -11.14 11.01
CA LEU A 113 -35.65 -11.00 12.43
C LEU A 113 -36.93 -10.97 13.26
N PHE A 114 -36.84 -11.61 14.42
CA PHE A 114 -37.75 -11.46 15.55
C PHE A 114 -36.99 -10.96 16.75
N ARG A 115 -37.66 -10.22 17.63
CA ARG A 115 -37.09 -9.74 18.89
C ARG A 115 -37.90 -10.22 20.07
N HIS A 116 -37.26 -10.50 21.18
CA HIS A 116 -37.92 -10.75 22.43
C HIS A 116 -38.05 -9.43 23.22
N ASP A 117 -39.28 -8.94 23.35
CA ASP A 117 -39.60 -7.81 24.21
C ASP A 117 -39.85 -8.34 25.64
N THR A 118 -39.17 -7.77 26.62
CA THR A 118 -39.22 -8.26 28.02
C THR A 118 -40.60 -8.19 28.65
N THR A 119 -41.57 -7.49 28.05
CA THR A 119 -42.95 -7.35 28.52
C THR A 119 -43.95 -8.06 27.60
N ALA A 120 -43.73 -8.03 26.28
CA ALA A 120 -44.68 -8.51 25.27
C ALA A 120 -44.29 -9.88 24.65
N GLY A 121 -43.10 -10.41 25.00
CA GLY A 121 -42.57 -11.68 24.43
C GLY A 121 -42.05 -11.52 23.01
N TRP A 122 -41.99 -12.64 22.29
CA TRP A 122 -41.48 -12.70 20.91
C TRP A 122 -42.40 -11.97 19.93
N GLN A 123 -41.79 -11.13 19.11
CA GLN A 123 -42.44 -10.32 18.09
C GLN A 123 -41.63 -10.26 16.81
N TYR A 124 -42.30 -10.31 15.65
CA TYR A 124 -41.68 -9.96 14.38
C TYR A 124 -41.09 -8.56 14.48
N TRP A 125 -39.83 -8.42 14.00
CA TRP A 125 -39.17 -7.13 14.00
C TRP A 125 -39.09 -6.55 12.60
N THR A 126 -38.41 -7.25 11.68
CA THR A 126 -38.22 -6.76 10.32
C THR A 126 -37.61 -7.82 9.40
N ASP A 127 -37.83 -7.67 8.09
CA ASP A 127 -37.00 -8.28 7.06
C ASP A 127 -35.87 -7.30 6.73
N LEU A 128 -34.62 -7.74 6.89
CA LEU A 128 -33.45 -6.87 6.73
C LEU A 128 -32.95 -6.78 5.30
N LYS A 129 -32.99 -7.90 4.59
CA LYS A 129 -32.36 -8.00 3.26
C LYS A 129 -33.04 -9.09 2.46
N THR A 130 -33.52 -8.73 1.28
CA THR A 130 -33.90 -9.71 0.26
C THR A 130 -32.66 -10.36 -0.33
N LEU A 131 -32.71 -11.67 -0.55
CA LEU A 131 -31.63 -12.45 -1.12
C LEU A 131 -31.95 -12.80 -2.57
N ASP A 132 -31.01 -12.55 -3.46
CA ASP A 132 -31.14 -12.89 -4.87
C ASP A 132 -31.09 -14.42 -5.08
N MET A 133 -31.57 -14.87 -6.25
CA MET A 133 -31.37 -16.27 -6.66
C MET A 133 -29.87 -16.57 -6.79
N ALA A 134 -29.43 -17.69 -6.24
CA ALA A 134 -28.04 -18.13 -6.23
C ALA A 134 -27.93 -19.62 -6.46
N ALA A 135 -27.39 -20.04 -7.60
CA ALA A 135 -27.17 -21.43 -7.93
C ALA A 135 -26.00 -22.06 -7.17
N GLY A 136 -25.00 -21.27 -6.81
CA GLY A 136 -23.85 -21.63 -5.99
C GLY A 136 -23.90 -21.00 -4.60
N TRP A 137 -23.02 -21.45 -3.69
CA TRP A 137 -22.89 -20.84 -2.38
C TRP A 137 -22.49 -19.36 -2.51
N THR A 138 -23.30 -18.49 -1.94
CA THR A 138 -23.16 -17.04 -1.98
C THR A 138 -23.25 -16.49 -0.56
N GLN A 139 -22.35 -15.59 -0.21
CA GLN A 139 -22.36 -14.96 1.10
C GLN A 139 -23.36 -13.80 1.13
N ALA A 140 -24.17 -13.72 2.17
CA ALA A 140 -24.98 -12.54 2.49
C ALA A 140 -24.54 -11.97 3.83
N SER A 141 -24.48 -10.64 3.90
CA SER A 141 -24.27 -9.92 5.14
C SER A 141 -25.18 -8.70 5.22
N VAL A 142 -25.58 -8.34 6.44
CA VAL A 142 -26.44 -7.17 6.69
C VAL A 142 -26.30 -6.72 8.15
N ARG A 143 -26.40 -5.42 8.39
CA ARG A 143 -26.40 -4.84 9.73
C ARG A 143 -27.82 -4.60 10.21
N THR A 144 -28.10 -4.94 11.47
CA THR A 144 -29.40 -4.65 12.09
C THR A 144 -29.61 -3.15 12.28
N PRO A 145 -30.84 -2.65 12.31
CA PRO A 145 -31.15 -1.39 12.99
C PRO A 145 -30.67 -1.44 14.45
N ALA A 146 -30.59 -0.28 15.11
CA ALA A 146 -30.36 -0.26 16.55
C ALA A 146 -31.46 -1.06 17.29
N VAL A 147 -31.05 -1.97 18.18
CA VAL A 147 -31.97 -2.82 18.93
C VAL A 147 -32.94 -1.94 19.73
N PRO A 148 -34.26 -2.12 19.61
CA PRO A 148 -35.25 -1.33 20.33
C PRO A 148 -35.13 -1.46 21.85
N ALA A 149 -35.51 -0.40 22.58
CA ALA A 149 -35.60 -0.45 24.04
C ALA A 149 -36.53 -1.59 24.48
N GLY A 150 -36.23 -2.25 25.57
CA GLY A 150 -36.99 -3.38 26.12
C GLY A 150 -36.69 -4.73 25.43
N THR A 151 -35.80 -4.77 24.44
CA THR A 151 -35.39 -6.00 23.77
C THR A 151 -34.12 -6.56 24.41
N ASP A 152 -34.17 -7.85 24.82
CA ASP A 152 -33.04 -8.55 25.43
C ASP A 152 -32.47 -9.69 24.56
N ARG A 153 -33.21 -10.16 23.53
CA ARG A 153 -32.80 -11.23 22.63
C ARG A 153 -33.32 -11.01 21.22
N ILE A 154 -32.63 -11.62 20.28
CA ILE A 154 -33.02 -11.67 18.87
C ILE A 154 -32.96 -13.11 18.40
N THR A 155 -33.95 -13.52 17.58
CA THR A 155 -33.83 -14.68 16.71
C THR A 155 -33.92 -14.26 15.25
N TRP A 156 -33.23 -15.00 14.37
CA TRP A 156 -33.22 -14.66 12.97
C TRP A 156 -32.91 -15.89 12.09
N GLY A 157 -33.21 -15.76 10.81
CA GLY A 157 -32.96 -16.81 9.83
C GLY A 157 -33.42 -16.36 8.45
N VAL A 158 -33.51 -17.31 7.50
CA VAL A 158 -33.97 -17.03 6.14
C VAL A 158 -35.42 -17.47 5.98
N SER A 159 -36.26 -16.54 5.57
CA SER A 159 -37.65 -16.78 5.15
C SER A 159 -37.75 -17.04 3.65
N VAL A 160 -38.58 -18.00 3.26
CA VAL A 160 -38.93 -18.30 1.87
C VAL A 160 -40.41 -17.93 1.66
N TYR A 161 -40.63 -16.94 0.82
CA TYR A 161 -41.96 -16.37 0.51
C TYR A 161 -42.53 -16.83 -0.83
N GLY A 162 -41.72 -17.49 -1.67
CA GLY A 162 -42.08 -17.96 -3.00
C GLY A 162 -41.88 -19.46 -3.17
N THR A 163 -42.52 -20.03 -4.20
CA THR A 163 -42.30 -21.42 -4.59
C THR A 163 -40.83 -21.58 -5.02
N GLY A 164 -40.13 -22.51 -4.39
CA GLY A 164 -38.70 -22.76 -4.56
C GLY A 164 -38.03 -23.19 -3.26
N SER A 165 -36.72 -23.04 -3.17
CA SER A 165 -35.98 -23.44 -1.96
C SER A 165 -34.85 -22.49 -1.65
N ALA A 166 -34.56 -22.35 -0.36
CA ALA A 166 -33.32 -21.77 0.16
C ALA A 166 -32.54 -22.83 0.93
N THR A 167 -31.26 -22.95 0.67
CA THR A 167 -30.29 -23.74 1.47
C THR A 167 -29.33 -22.78 2.14
N THR A 168 -29.13 -22.89 3.44
CA THR A 168 -28.36 -21.92 4.23
C THR A 168 -27.37 -22.62 5.13
N ASP A 169 -26.24 -21.95 5.42
CA ASP A 169 -25.14 -22.46 6.22
C ASP A 169 -24.30 -21.33 6.84
N ASP A 170 -23.43 -21.65 7.79
CA ASP A 170 -22.41 -20.78 8.39
C ASP A 170 -22.92 -19.41 8.82
N TYR A 171 -23.91 -19.41 9.71
CA TYR A 171 -24.50 -18.20 10.28
C TYR A 171 -23.54 -17.49 11.22
N THR A 172 -23.45 -16.18 11.13
CA THR A 172 -22.66 -15.34 12.04
C THR A 172 -23.49 -14.20 12.58
N MET A 173 -23.31 -13.86 13.84
CA MET A 173 -23.86 -12.67 14.48
C MET A 173 -22.85 -12.09 15.45
N GLU A 174 -22.44 -10.86 15.23
CA GLU A 174 -21.47 -10.15 16.05
C GLU A 174 -21.98 -8.76 16.42
N GLN A 175 -21.76 -8.33 17.66
CA GLN A 175 -22.13 -6.97 18.05
C GLN A 175 -21.18 -5.97 17.37
N VAL A 176 -21.78 -4.96 16.74
CA VAL A 176 -21.02 -3.82 16.22
C VAL A 176 -20.39 -3.09 17.39
N SER A 177 -19.08 -2.99 17.40
CA SER A 177 -18.36 -2.23 18.41
C SER A 177 -18.77 -0.75 18.36
N ASP A 178 -18.83 -0.12 19.51
CA ASP A 178 -19.02 1.32 19.57
C ASP A 178 -17.92 2.02 18.76
N PRO A 179 -18.22 3.18 18.16
CA PRO A 179 -17.18 3.98 17.53
C PRO A 179 -16.07 4.22 18.54
N ILE A 180 -14.84 3.89 18.15
CA ILE A 180 -13.69 4.17 19.01
C ILE A 180 -13.64 5.69 19.19
N PRO A 181 -13.66 6.23 20.42
CA PRO A 181 -13.49 7.66 20.62
C PRO A 181 -12.23 8.11 19.89
N PRO A 182 -12.23 9.27 19.21
CA PRO A 182 -11.03 9.81 18.62
C PRO A 182 -9.90 9.80 19.64
N ALA A 183 -8.80 9.15 19.32
CA ALA A 183 -7.68 9.08 20.26
C ALA A 183 -7.17 10.50 20.54
N THR A 184 -7.05 10.85 21.81
CA THR A 184 -6.59 12.16 22.24
C THR A 184 -5.09 12.27 21.94
N CYS A 185 -4.69 13.29 21.21
CA CYS A 185 -3.28 13.60 21.02
C CYS A 185 -2.64 14.05 22.33
N THR A 186 -1.47 13.50 22.66
CA THR A 186 -0.75 13.78 23.92
C THR A 186 0.45 14.72 23.76
N ALA A 187 0.73 15.15 22.52
CA ALA A 187 1.78 16.11 22.17
C ALA A 187 1.28 17.57 22.26
N THR A 188 2.09 18.54 21.83
CA THR A 188 1.67 19.94 21.71
C THR A 188 0.57 20.09 20.65
N ALA A 189 -0.20 21.18 20.71
CA ALA A 189 -1.28 21.41 19.72
C ALA A 189 -0.72 21.49 18.29
N ASP A 190 0.46 22.06 18.12
CA ASP A 190 1.15 22.15 16.82
C ASP A 190 1.58 20.76 16.32
N GLU A 191 2.27 19.98 17.14
CA GLU A 191 2.64 18.60 16.77
C GLU A 191 1.43 17.71 16.47
N CYS A 192 0.33 17.91 17.21
CA CYS A 192 -0.91 17.19 16.96
C CYS A 192 -1.57 17.53 15.61
N ALA A 193 -1.33 18.73 15.11
CA ALA A 193 -1.83 19.19 13.81
C ALA A 193 -0.84 18.85 12.68
N ASN A 194 0.44 19.14 12.89
CA ASN A 194 1.45 19.20 11.82
C ASN A 194 2.49 18.07 11.89
N GLY A 195 2.44 17.20 12.92
CA GLY A 195 3.52 16.24 13.18
C GLY A 195 4.80 16.95 13.67
N ARG A 196 5.90 16.22 13.71
CA ARG A 196 7.20 16.80 14.06
C ARG A 196 8.35 16.06 13.38
N TRP A 197 9.46 16.78 13.19
CA TRP A 197 10.72 16.21 12.78
C TRP A 197 11.70 16.13 13.96
N ASP A 198 12.40 15.01 14.07
CA ASP A 198 13.46 14.78 15.03
C ASP A 198 14.74 14.44 14.26
N VAL A 199 15.84 15.16 14.48
CA VAL A 199 17.15 14.80 13.92
C VAL A 199 17.77 13.71 14.79
N LEU A 200 18.20 12.60 14.16
CA LEU A 200 18.81 11.50 14.88
C LEU A 200 20.17 11.90 15.44
N PRO A 201 20.52 11.43 16.65
CA PRO A 201 21.84 11.72 17.25
C PRO A 201 22.99 11.02 16.51
N THR A 202 22.70 9.98 15.73
CA THR A 202 23.69 9.19 14.98
C THR A 202 23.56 9.53 13.49
N GLN A 203 24.66 10.02 12.92
CA GLN A 203 24.74 10.34 11.50
C GLN A 203 24.81 9.08 10.62
N ASN A 204 24.31 9.20 9.39
CA ASN A 204 24.50 8.19 8.36
C ASN A 204 26.01 8.09 8.01
N PRO A 205 26.64 6.92 8.18
CA PRO A 205 28.08 6.77 7.96
C PRO A 205 28.49 6.76 6.48
N VAL A 206 27.52 6.70 5.54
CA VAL A 206 27.76 6.63 4.10
C VAL A 206 27.01 7.73 3.35
N ARG A 207 27.50 8.11 2.19
CA ARG A 207 26.82 9.03 1.26
C ARG A 207 25.77 8.25 0.45
N SER A 208 24.64 7.92 1.10
CA SER A 208 23.63 7.04 0.49
C SER A 208 22.88 7.71 -0.65
N MET A 209 23.15 7.25 -1.87
CA MET A 209 22.39 7.65 -3.07
C MET A 209 21.01 7.00 -3.10
N HIS A 210 20.91 5.77 -2.56
CA HIS A 210 19.72 4.96 -2.58
C HIS A 210 19.37 4.45 -1.21
N SER A 211 18.07 4.29 -0.96
CA SER A 211 17.54 3.77 0.29
C SER A 211 16.45 2.74 -0.01
N VAL A 212 16.54 1.57 0.62
CA VAL A 212 15.57 0.48 0.45
C VAL A 212 15.11 -0.01 1.82
N VAL A 213 13.83 0.06 2.10
CA VAL A 213 13.24 -0.57 3.29
C VAL A 213 13.17 -2.07 3.04
N LEU A 214 13.87 -2.85 3.85
CA LEU A 214 13.97 -4.30 3.71
C LEU A 214 12.76 -5.01 4.35
N ASN A 215 12.45 -6.22 3.90
CA ASN A 215 11.37 -7.04 4.44
C ASN A 215 11.49 -7.37 5.95
N ASN A 216 12.69 -7.24 6.52
CA ASN A 216 12.95 -7.40 7.96
C ASN A 216 12.86 -6.07 8.76
N GLY A 217 12.40 -4.99 8.11
CA GLY A 217 12.21 -3.67 8.71
C GLY A 217 13.47 -2.81 8.85
N LYS A 218 14.65 -3.31 8.47
CA LYS A 218 15.87 -2.52 8.36
C LYS A 218 15.89 -1.71 7.07
N VAL A 219 16.86 -0.82 6.93
CA VAL A 219 17.04 0.01 5.73
C VAL A 219 18.43 -0.23 5.14
N LEU A 220 18.48 -0.63 3.88
CA LEU A 220 19.71 -0.67 3.09
C LEU A 220 19.97 0.71 2.50
N LEU A 221 21.15 1.25 2.76
CA LEU A 221 21.66 2.54 2.27
C LEU A 221 22.83 2.28 1.34
N ILE A 222 22.67 2.52 0.04
CA ILE A 222 23.69 2.21 -0.97
C ILE A 222 24.39 3.49 -1.37
N ALA A 223 25.71 3.52 -1.25
CA ALA A 223 26.53 4.68 -1.58
C ALA A 223 27.48 4.42 -2.77
N GLY A 224 28.08 3.24 -2.86
CA GLY A 224 29.22 3.05 -3.75
C GLY A 224 30.36 3.99 -3.38
N SER A 225 30.89 4.76 -4.34
CA SER A 225 31.85 5.84 -4.11
C SER A 225 31.23 7.08 -3.42
N GLY A 226 29.90 7.19 -3.39
CA GLY A 226 29.19 8.32 -2.79
C GLY A 226 29.37 9.64 -3.56
N ASN A 227 29.45 9.61 -4.88
CA ASN A 227 29.74 10.76 -5.73
C ASN A 227 31.08 11.42 -5.36
N SER A 228 32.08 10.60 -5.02
CA SER A 228 33.44 11.05 -4.70
C SER A 228 34.43 10.35 -5.62
N GLU A 229 35.07 11.13 -6.49
CA GLU A 229 36.11 10.64 -7.41
C GLU A 229 37.30 10.09 -6.61
N GLU A 230 37.66 10.70 -5.48
CA GLU A 230 38.69 10.19 -4.59
C GLU A 230 38.38 8.76 -4.06
N ASN A 231 37.14 8.53 -3.61
CA ASN A 231 36.71 7.19 -3.18
C ASN A 231 36.67 6.21 -4.37
N PHE A 232 36.29 6.69 -5.54
CA PHE A 232 36.26 5.88 -6.76
C PHE A 232 37.68 5.41 -7.13
N ASP A 233 38.66 6.31 -7.19
CA ASP A 233 40.05 6.04 -7.49
C ASP A 233 40.72 5.13 -6.44
N ALA A 234 40.34 5.30 -5.18
CA ALA A 234 40.77 4.45 -4.08
C ALA A 234 40.10 3.06 -4.06
N GLY A 235 39.08 2.82 -4.87
CA GLY A 235 38.26 1.59 -4.86
C GLY A 235 37.46 1.42 -3.57
N THR A 236 37.13 2.52 -2.88
CA THR A 236 36.41 2.50 -1.60
C THR A 236 34.90 2.61 -1.88
N PHE A 237 34.23 1.46 -1.91
CA PHE A 237 32.79 1.38 -2.18
C PHE A 237 32.06 0.80 -0.96
N THR A 238 31.03 1.51 -0.50
CA THR A 238 30.34 1.16 0.73
C THR A 238 28.81 1.21 0.58
N SER A 239 28.16 0.43 1.43
CA SER A 239 26.75 0.55 1.80
C SER A 239 26.64 0.52 3.31
N ALA A 240 25.47 0.82 3.87
CA ALA A 240 25.17 0.61 5.26
C ALA A 240 23.79 -0.03 5.43
N VAL A 241 23.65 -0.82 6.48
CA VAL A 241 22.35 -1.32 6.93
C VAL A 241 22.00 -0.58 8.22
N TYR A 242 20.91 0.15 8.21
CA TYR A 242 20.36 0.85 9.37
C TYR A 242 19.27 0.00 10.02
N ASP A 243 19.37 -0.18 11.35
CA ASP A 243 18.35 -0.83 12.17
C ASP A 243 17.54 0.26 12.90
N PRO A 244 16.32 0.59 12.48
CA PRO A 244 15.54 1.67 13.06
C PRO A 244 15.04 1.38 14.48
N VAL A 245 15.00 0.11 14.88
CA VAL A 245 14.62 -0.30 16.26
C VAL A 245 15.78 -0.06 17.22
N LYS A 246 17.03 -0.34 16.79
CA LYS A 246 18.24 -0.14 17.61
C LYS A 246 18.86 1.24 17.45
N GLY A 247 18.52 1.97 16.38
CA GLY A 247 19.16 3.24 16.03
C GLY A 247 20.63 3.10 15.64
N THR A 248 21.03 1.97 15.03
CA THR A 248 22.43 1.65 14.74
C THR A 248 22.66 1.36 13.26
N TYR A 249 23.88 1.64 12.80
CA TYR A 249 24.33 1.35 11.45
C TYR A 249 25.38 0.24 11.44
N LYS A 250 25.34 -0.59 10.41
CA LYS A 250 26.41 -1.53 10.06
C LYS A 250 26.89 -1.19 8.66
N VAL A 251 28.12 -0.69 8.52
CA VAL A 251 28.74 -0.44 7.23
C VAL A 251 29.18 -1.78 6.61
N ILE A 252 28.90 -1.95 5.34
CA ILE A 252 29.27 -3.14 4.55
C ILE A 252 29.95 -2.71 3.25
N PRO A 253 30.92 -3.49 2.72
CA PRO A 253 31.50 -3.21 1.42
C PRO A 253 30.50 -3.48 0.29
N THR A 254 30.56 -2.70 -0.79
CA THR A 254 29.91 -3.04 -2.05
C THR A 254 30.94 -3.63 -3.02
N PRO A 255 30.58 -4.63 -3.84
CA PRO A 255 31.54 -5.30 -4.72
C PRO A 255 32.00 -4.44 -5.90
N LYS A 256 31.29 -3.39 -6.24
CA LYS A 256 31.55 -2.41 -7.32
C LYS A 256 31.06 -1.03 -6.89
N ASP A 257 31.37 0.00 -7.68
CA ASP A 257 30.81 1.33 -7.46
C ASP A 257 29.33 1.38 -7.85
N MET A 258 28.46 1.16 -6.85
CA MET A 258 26.99 1.25 -7.01
C MET A 258 26.47 2.69 -6.95
N PHE A 259 27.33 3.69 -7.07
CA PHE A 259 26.92 5.07 -7.23
C PHE A 259 26.00 5.20 -8.45
N CYS A 260 24.81 5.72 -8.23
CA CYS A 260 23.78 5.87 -9.26
C CYS A 260 23.38 4.56 -9.99
N SER A 261 23.33 3.45 -9.22
CA SER A 261 22.73 2.19 -9.68
C SER A 261 21.20 2.28 -9.76
N GLY A 262 20.58 1.29 -10.38
CA GLY A 262 19.16 0.99 -10.21
C GLY A 262 18.95 -0.04 -9.11
N HIS A 263 17.78 -0.07 -8.48
CA HIS A 263 17.46 -1.12 -7.53
C HIS A 263 15.95 -1.36 -7.46
N VAL A 264 15.59 -2.58 -7.08
CA VAL A 264 14.20 -2.97 -6.84
C VAL A 264 14.16 -4.11 -5.82
N GLN A 265 13.16 -4.12 -4.95
CA GLN A 265 12.92 -5.26 -4.07
C GLN A 265 12.22 -6.36 -4.85
N LEU A 266 12.72 -7.60 -4.72
CA LEU A 266 12.14 -8.77 -5.34
C LEU A 266 11.02 -9.35 -4.45
N ALA A 267 10.12 -10.13 -5.03
CA ALA A 267 9.01 -10.78 -4.33
C ALA A 267 9.45 -11.64 -3.12
N ASP A 268 10.68 -12.16 -3.11
CA ASP A 268 11.24 -12.92 -1.98
C ASP A 268 11.90 -12.02 -0.90
N GLY A 269 11.83 -10.70 -1.07
CA GLY A 269 12.36 -9.70 -0.13
C GLY A 269 13.84 -9.38 -0.28
N ARG A 270 14.57 -10.05 -1.20
CA ARG A 270 15.92 -9.65 -1.59
C ARG A 270 15.88 -8.38 -2.44
N VAL A 271 17.01 -7.71 -2.62
CA VAL A 271 17.10 -6.50 -3.45
C VAL A 271 18.00 -6.75 -4.64
N LEU A 272 17.44 -6.61 -5.84
CA LEU A 272 18.22 -6.60 -7.07
C LEU A 272 18.81 -5.19 -7.26
N VAL A 273 20.13 -5.11 -7.38
CA VAL A 273 20.88 -3.87 -7.63
C VAL A 273 21.61 -4.02 -8.94
N MET A 274 21.39 -3.10 -9.86
CA MET A 274 21.90 -3.21 -11.22
C MET A 274 22.69 -1.98 -11.64
N SER A 275 23.74 -2.20 -12.42
CA SER A 275 24.60 -1.17 -12.94
C SER A 275 25.27 -0.33 -11.83
N GLY A 276 25.60 0.90 -12.10
CA GLY A 276 26.32 1.84 -11.25
C GLY A 276 27.42 2.54 -12.05
N ASN A 277 28.32 3.23 -11.38
CA ASN A 277 29.32 4.07 -12.00
C ASN A 277 30.59 3.29 -12.41
N LYS A 278 30.84 3.21 -13.70
CA LYS A 278 32.04 2.62 -14.29
C LYS A 278 33.19 3.63 -14.41
N ALA A 279 32.86 4.89 -14.68
CA ALA A 279 33.83 5.96 -14.80
C ALA A 279 33.24 7.33 -14.49
N PHE A 280 34.01 8.19 -13.84
CA PHE A 280 33.70 9.62 -13.71
C PHE A 280 34.02 10.37 -15.03
N PRO A 281 33.37 11.54 -15.26
CA PRO A 281 33.61 12.32 -16.47
C PRO A 281 35.05 12.82 -16.59
N VAL A 282 35.59 12.79 -17.78
CA VAL A 282 36.91 13.37 -18.10
C VAL A 282 36.72 14.56 -19.02
N ALA A 283 37.25 15.72 -18.61
CA ALA A 283 37.15 16.93 -19.40
C ALA A 283 37.72 16.77 -20.82
N GLY A 284 36.87 17.01 -21.83
CA GLY A 284 37.21 16.79 -23.24
C GLY A 284 37.28 15.33 -23.66
N GLY A 285 36.90 14.39 -22.79
CA GLY A 285 36.80 12.96 -23.02
C GLY A 285 35.37 12.43 -22.95
N HIS A 286 35.15 11.44 -22.10
CA HIS A 286 33.83 10.82 -21.87
C HIS A 286 33.09 11.43 -20.68
N GLY A 287 31.76 11.23 -20.63
CA GLY A 287 30.91 11.51 -19.47
C GLY A 287 30.93 10.36 -18.45
N TYR A 288 29.93 10.29 -17.59
CA TYR A 288 29.71 9.12 -16.74
C TYR A 288 29.41 7.89 -17.60
N GLU A 289 29.89 6.74 -17.15
CA GLU A 289 29.70 5.45 -17.83
C GLU A 289 29.06 4.44 -16.88
N GLY A 290 28.15 3.60 -17.41
CA GLY A 290 27.47 2.56 -16.65
C GLY A 290 28.15 1.20 -16.74
N TYR A 291 28.11 0.43 -15.62
CA TYR A 291 28.45 -0.99 -15.62
C TYR A 291 27.33 -1.86 -16.22
N LYS A 292 27.71 -3.08 -16.62
CA LYS A 292 26.77 -4.20 -16.87
C LYS A 292 26.58 -5.10 -15.66
N ASP A 293 27.38 -4.94 -14.63
CA ASP A 293 27.30 -5.80 -13.44
C ASP A 293 25.95 -5.63 -12.71
N SER A 294 25.49 -6.74 -12.15
CA SER A 294 24.27 -6.78 -11.37
C SER A 294 24.45 -7.70 -10.15
N TYR A 295 23.82 -7.35 -9.05
CA TYR A 295 23.98 -8.02 -7.76
C TYR A 295 22.62 -8.20 -7.08
N ILE A 296 22.54 -9.23 -6.24
CA ILE A 296 21.42 -9.43 -5.31
C ILE A 296 21.93 -9.22 -3.90
N PHE A 297 21.30 -8.31 -3.18
CA PHE A 297 21.50 -8.13 -1.74
C PHE A 297 20.52 -9.01 -0.97
N ASP A 298 21.05 -9.82 -0.05
CA ASP A 298 20.26 -10.67 0.84
C ASP A 298 20.12 -9.97 2.21
N PRO A 299 18.88 -9.61 2.64
CA PRO A 299 18.65 -8.93 3.90
C PRO A 299 18.90 -9.80 5.15
N VAL A 300 18.99 -11.13 5.01
CA VAL A 300 19.29 -12.05 6.12
C VAL A 300 20.80 -12.10 6.40
N THR A 301 21.59 -12.29 5.36
CA THR A 301 23.06 -12.35 5.48
C THR A 301 23.72 -10.97 5.44
N GLU A 302 22.99 -9.96 4.96
CA GLU A 302 23.47 -8.60 4.71
C GLU A 302 24.69 -8.57 3.79
N THR A 303 24.63 -9.34 2.71
CA THR A 303 25.72 -9.47 1.73
C THR A 303 25.20 -9.37 0.30
N TYR A 304 26.08 -8.94 -0.60
CA TYR A 304 25.85 -8.93 -2.03
C TYR A 304 26.39 -10.20 -2.70
N SER A 305 25.63 -10.78 -3.62
CA SER A 305 26.06 -11.85 -4.52
C SER A 305 25.88 -11.42 -5.97
N LYS A 306 26.88 -11.68 -6.81
CA LYS A 306 26.80 -11.35 -8.23
C LYS A 306 25.80 -12.27 -8.93
N THR A 307 24.97 -11.68 -9.83
CA THR A 307 24.18 -12.40 -10.82
C THR A 307 24.77 -12.21 -12.22
N ASN A 308 24.11 -12.66 -13.30
CA ASN A 308 24.60 -12.42 -14.65
C ASN A 308 24.52 -10.93 -15.00
N ASP A 309 25.32 -10.53 -15.97
CA ASP A 309 25.42 -9.16 -16.43
C ASP A 309 24.19 -8.76 -17.28
N LEU A 310 23.86 -7.48 -17.25
CA LEU A 310 22.98 -6.81 -18.20
C LEU A 310 23.58 -6.89 -19.62
N ASN A 311 22.75 -6.66 -20.65
CA ASN A 311 23.24 -6.58 -22.03
C ASN A 311 23.94 -5.24 -22.31
N ASP A 312 23.47 -4.15 -21.70
CA ASP A 312 24.05 -2.81 -21.75
C ASP A 312 24.38 -2.29 -20.34
N GLY A 313 25.30 -1.33 -20.25
CA GLY A 313 25.46 -0.53 -19.04
C GLY A 313 24.31 0.47 -18.87
N HIS A 314 23.99 0.78 -17.61
CA HIS A 314 22.92 1.71 -17.28
C HIS A 314 23.32 2.55 -16.04
N TRP A 315 24.03 3.64 -16.22
CA TRP A 315 24.22 4.59 -15.12
C TRP A 315 22.96 5.46 -14.98
N TYR A 316 22.31 5.49 -13.81
CA TYR A 316 20.98 6.07 -13.55
C TYR A 316 19.81 5.32 -14.22
N PRO A 317 19.67 4.01 -14.11
CA PRO A 317 18.50 3.30 -14.64
C PRO A 317 17.34 3.31 -13.63
N SER A 318 16.12 3.24 -14.13
CA SER A 318 14.96 2.83 -13.33
C SER A 318 14.74 1.33 -13.43
N ALA A 319 14.11 0.76 -12.40
CA ALA A 319 13.68 -0.63 -12.39
C ALA A 319 12.25 -0.73 -11.87
N THR A 320 11.43 -1.52 -12.55
CA THR A 320 10.02 -1.74 -12.18
C THR A 320 9.73 -3.23 -12.13
N GLU A 321 9.21 -3.70 -10.99
CA GLU A 321 8.72 -5.07 -10.84
C GLU A 321 7.39 -5.23 -11.57
N LEU A 322 7.22 -6.36 -12.27
CA LEU A 322 6.02 -6.73 -13.00
C LEU A 322 5.15 -7.68 -12.18
N GLY A 323 3.89 -7.84 -12.58
CA GLY A 323 2.93 -8.68 -11.86
C GLY A 323 3.28 -10.17 -11.75
N ASN A 324 4.25 -10.66 -12.51
CA ASN A 324 4.78 -12.03 -12.41
C ASN A 324 6.11 -12.11 -11.63
N GLY A 325 6.55 -11.00 -11.01
CA GLY A 325 7.82 -10.90 -10.28
C GLY A 325 9.04 -10.65 -11.16
N ASP A 326 8.91 -10.59 -12.49
CA ASP A 326 10.00 -10.15 -13.37
C ASP A 326 10.27 -8.66 -13.14
N VAL A 327 11.45 -8.19 -13.54
CA VAL A 327 11.83 -6.78 -13.45
C VAL A 327 12.19 -6.25 -14.83
N ILE A 328 11.75 -5.03 -15.16
CA ILE A 328 12.23 -4.31 -16.34
C ILE A 328 13.06 -3.10 -15.91
N SER A 329 14.25 -2.94 -16.51
CA SER A 329 15.13 -1.80 -16.31
C SER A 329 15.16 -0.92 -17.55
N PHE A 330 15.16 0.41 -17.35
CA PHE A 330 15.12 1.42 -18.40
C PHE A 330 16.12 2.54 -18.18
N GLY A 331 16.47 3.22 -19.27
CA GLY A 331 17.21 4.48 -19.25
C GLY A 331 18.66 4.35 -18.80
N GLY A 332 19.23 5.46 -18.41
CA GLY A 332 20.62 5.50 -17.96
C GLY A 332 21.64 5.68 -19.09
N LEU A 333 22.92 5.80 -18.70
CA LEU A 333 24.04 5.91 -19.64
C LEU A 333 24.79 4.58 -19.77
N ARG A 334 25.19 4.28 -20.99
CA ARG A 334 25.94 3.08 -21.38
C ARG A 334 27.41 3.17 -20.98
N GLU A 335 28.17 2.12 -21.33
CA GLU A 335 29.61 2.03 -21.09
C GLU A 335 30.45 3.02 -21.90
N ASP A 336 29.83 3.73 -22.85
CA ASP A 336 30.43 4.75 -23.70
C ASP A 336 29.84 6.15 -23.47
N SER A 337 29.16 6.37 -22.34
CA SER A 337 28.49 7.63 -21.94
C SER A 337 27.28 8.00 -22.80
N THR A 338 26.87 7.17 -23.75
CA THR A 338 25.65 7.43 -24.56
C THR A 338 24.40 6.96 -23.80
N GLY A 339 23.25 7.56 -24.10
CA GLY A 339 21.97 7.13 -23.52
C GLY A 339 21.63 5.70 -23.90
N SER A 340 21.27 4.86 -22.92
CA SER A 340 20.81 3.51 -23.21
C SER A 340 19.43 3.55 -23.85
N VAL A 341 19.30 2.88 -24.99
CA VAL A 341 18.05 2.69 -25.71
C VAL A 341 17.45 1.30 -25.49
N THR A 342 18.03 0.54 -24.56
CA THR A 342 17.68 -0.85 -24.28
C THR A 342 16.82 -0.92 -23.01
N ALA A 343 15.68 -1.60 -23.08
CA ALA A 343 14.94 -2.04 -21.91
C ALA A 343 15.36 -3.48 -21.60
N GLU A 344 15.83 -3.74 -20.39
CA GLU A 344 16.34 -5.04 -19.97
C GLU A 344 15.32 -5.76 -19.09
N ARG A 345 15.24 -7.09 -19.21
CA ARG A 345 14.31 -7.88 -18.42
C ARG A 345 15.03 -8.91 -17.55
N TRP A 346 14.82 -8.83 -16.25
CA TRP A 346 15.18 -9.85 -15.27
C TRP A 346 14.04 -10.87 -15.16
N SER A 347 14.34 -12.14 -15.25
CA SER A 347 13.37 -13.21 -15.06
C SER A 347 13.39 -13.70 -13.61
N ALA A 348 12.27 -13.56 -12.90
CA ALA A 348 12.08 -14.09 -11.55
C ALA A 348 12.22 -15.62 -11.53
N ALA A 349 11.69 -16.29 -12.55
CA ALA A 349 11.75 -17.75 -12.65
C ALA A 349 13.17 -18.28 -12.89
N GLN A 350 13.99 -17.56 -13.68
CA GLN A 350 15.36 -17.96 -14.01
C GLN A 350 16.41 -17.32 -13.10
N GLN A 351 16.02 -16.33 -12.29
CA GLN A 351 16.90 -15.55 -11.41
C GLN A 351 18.10 -14.93 -12.17
N GLN A 352 17.83 -14.39 -13.37
CA GLN A 352 18.85 -13.80 -14.23
C GLN A 352 18.26 -12.80 -15.24
N TRP A 353 19.09 -11.90 -15.75
CA TRP A 353 18.78 -11.07 -16.89
C TRP A 353 18.67 -11.91 -18.16
N LEU A 354 17.60 -11.65 -18.94
CA LEU A 354 17.36 -12.34 -20.20
C LEU A 354 18.18 -11.71 -21.33
N PRO A 355 18.69 -12.51 -22.28
CA PRO A 355 19.33 -11.97 -23.46
C PRO A 355 18.32 -11.25 -24.36
N LEU A 356 18.74 -10.19 -25.06
CA LEU A 356 17.88 -9.31 -25.87
C LEU A 356 16.95 -10.04 -26.85
N TRP A 357 17.38 -11.16 -27.40
CA TRP A 357 16.60 -11.95 -28.36
C TRP A 357 15.41 -12.70 -27.73
N GLN A 358 15.33 -12.77 -26.40
CA GLN A 358 14.23 -13.43 -25.66
C GLN A 358 13.15 -12.48 -25.19
N VAL A 359 13.31 -11.18 -25.37
CA VAL A 359 12.38 -10.17 -24.84
C VAL A 359 11.99 -9.17 -25.91
N ASN A 360 10.74 -8.71 -25.86
CA ASN A 360 10.33 -7.51 -26.57
C ASN A 360 10.74 -6.29 -25.76
N GLN A 361 11.37 -5.32 -26.39
CA GLN A 361 11.80 -4.10 -25.71
C GLN A 361 11.85 -2.92 -26.67
N THR A 362 11.69 -1.72 -26.12
CA THR A 362 11.88 -0.50 -26.90
C THR A 362 13.37 -0.17 -27.02
N TRP A 363 13.77 0.31 -28.17
CA TRP A 363 15.12 0.78 -28.48
C TRP A 363 15.21 2.31 -28.37
N SER A 364 14.36 2.91 -27.55
CA SER A 364 14.30 4.36 -27.36
C SER A 364 14.89 4.76 -26.01
N TYR A 365 15.52 5.92 -25.97
CA TYR A 365 16.09 6.49 -24.75
C TYR A 365 14.98 7.07 -23.87
N TRP A 366 14.93 6.66 -22.60
CA TRP A 366 13.92 7.07 -21.61
C TRP A 366 14.42 8.12 -20.61
N GLY A 367 15.63 8.66 -20.79
CA GLY A 367 16.25 9.58 -19.81
C GLY A 367 16.96 8.84 -18.68
N LEU A 368 17.28 9.57 -17.63
CA LEU A 368 17.92 9.07 -16.41
C LEU A 368 16.88 8.94 -15.30
N TYR A 369 16.80 7.77 -14.66
CA TYR A 369 15.76 7.42 -13.69
C TYR A 369 14.34 7.77 -14.16
N PRO A 370 13.89 7.30 -15.33
CA PRO A 370 12.52 7.53 -15.76
C PRO A 370 11.53 6.92 -14.76
N SER A 371 10.56 7.71 -14.31
CA SER A 371 9.56 7.25 -13.35
C SER A 371 8.52 6.37 -14.04
N MET A 372 8.63 5.05 -13.83
CA MET A 372 7.75 4.03 -14.40
C MET A 372 6.85 3.43 -13.33
N ILE A 373 5.56 3.36 -13.61
CA ILE A 373 4.55 2.81 -12.70
C ILE A 373 3.86 1.63 -13.40
N LEU A 374 3.81 0.47 -12.73
CA LEU A 374 3.08 -0.70 -13.23
C LEU A 374 1.57 -0.42 -13.19
N MET A 375 0.91 -0.55 -14.33
CA MET A 375 -0.54 -0.44 -14.45
C MET A 375 -1.23 -1.78 -14.13
N GLN A 376 -2.49 -1.72 -13.72
CA GLN A 376 -3.29 -2.91 -13.39
C GLN A 376 -3.44 -3.88 -14.58
N ASP A 377 -3.35 -3.40 -15.82
CA ASP A 377 -3.41 -4.21 -17.03
C ASP A 377 -2.06 -4.80 -17.46
N GLY A 378 -1.01 -4.57 -16.68
CA GLY A 378 0.34 -5.08 -16.91
C GLY A 378 1.25 -4.17 -17.73
N ARG A 379 0.73 -3.09 -18.32
CA ARG A 379 1.55 -2.10 -19.04
C ARG A 379 2.28 -1.17 -18.07
N LEU A 380 3.21 -0.39 -18.57
CA LEU A 380 3.98 0.57 -17.77
C LEU A 380 3.58 2.00 -18.15
N PHE A 381 3.35 2.82 -17.12
CA PHE A 381 3.10 4.23 -17.29
C PHE A 381 4.35 5.03 -16.93
N TYR A 382 4.92 5.73 -17.92
CA TYR A 382 5.93 6.76 -17.72
C TYR A 382 5.24 8.08 -17.38
N SER A 383 5.46 8.57 -16.17
CA SER A 383 4.76 9.75 -15.67
C SER A 383 5.21 11.08 -16.27
N GLY A 384 6.34 11.10 -16.98
CA GLY A 384 7.03 12.30 -17.43
C GLY A 384 8.13 12.76 -16.47
N SER A 385 8.19 12.22 -15.25
CA SER A 385 9.25 12.52 -14.29
C SER A 385 10.54 11.76 -14.63
N HIS A 386 11.67 12.43 -14.52
CA HIS A 386 13.01 11.87 -14.70
C HIS A 386 14.04 12.76 -13.99
N VAL A 387 15.28 12.33 -13.94
CA VAL A 387 16.36 13.08 -13.27
C VAL A 387 17.05 14.03 -14.23
N PHE A 388 17.52 13.53 -15.38
CA PHE A 388 18.18 14.30 -16.43
C PHE A 388 17.76 13.75 -17.79
N GLY A 389 17.64 14.65 -18.77
CA GLY A 389 17.25 14.29 -20.13
C GLY A 389 15.77 13.90 -20.23
N ASN A 390 15.27 13.88 -21.44
CA ASN A 390 13.88 13.61 -21.73
C ASN A 390 13.67 12.13 -22.07
N GLY A 391 12.57 11.57 -21.60
CA GLY A 391 12.16 10.22 -21.95
C GLY A 391 11.59 10.13 -23.37
N THR A 392 11.27 8.91 -23.77
CA THR A 392 10.64 8.61 -25.07
C THR A 392 9.11 8.56 -24.91
N PRO A 393 8.35 9.09 -25.89
CA PRO A 393 8.73 9.56 -27.24
C PRO A 393 9.20 11.03 -27.31
N GLY A 394 9.97 11.49 -26.38
CA GLY A 394 10.41 12.85 -26.17
C GLY A 394 9.93 13.35 -24.82
N THR A 395 9.71 14.67 -24.67
CA THR A 395 9.17 15.25 -23.44
C THR A 395 7.69 14.88 -23.24
N GLY A 396 7.27 14.69 -22.00
CA GLY A 396 5.92 14.36 -21.62
C GLY A 396 5.79 12.93 -21.09
N SER A 397 4.59 12.44 -20.98
CA SER A 397 4.28 11.12 -20.42
C SER A 397 3.79 10.12 -21.48
N ALA A 398 3.88 8.83 -21.18
CA ALA A 398 3.51 7.78 -22.11
C ALA A 398 3.11 6.48 -21.40
N ILE A 399 2.34 5.64 -22.09
CA ILE A 399 2.12 4.24 -21.70
C ILE A 399 2.98 3.36 -22.61
N TYR A 400 3.76 2.48 -22.01
CA TYR A 400 4.59 1.49 -22.69
C TYR A 400 4.01 0.10 -22.51
N ASP A 401 3.61 -0.51 -23.62
CA ASP A 401 3.27 -1.92 -23.69
C ASP A 401 4.55 -2.67 -24.09
N TYR A 402 5.18 -3.33 -23.13
CA TYR A 402 6.47 -3.99 -23.35
C TYR A 402 6.33 -5.33 -24.11
N ASP A 403 5.15 -5.97 -24.07
CA ASP A 403 4.90 -7.20 -24.83
C ASP A 403 4.65 -6.89 -26.32
N ALA A 404 3.85 -5.87 -26.61
CA ALA A 404 3.63 -5.38 -27.97
C ALA A 404 4.78 -4.49 -28.49
N ASN A 405 5.65 -4.03 -27.61
CA ASN A 405 6.73 -3.06 -27.87
C ASN A 405 6.20 -1.76 -28.48
N THR A 406 5.14 -1.20 -27.90
CA THR A 406 4.51 0.03 -28.39
C THR A 406 4.46 1.10 -27.31
N VAL A 407 4.64 2.36 -27.73
CA VAL A 407 4.59 3.54 -26.87
C VAL A 407 3.43 4.43 -27.30
N THR A 408 2.56 4.77 -26.35
CA THR A 408 1.42 5.68 -26.57
C THR A 408 1.62 6.93 -25.74
N ALA A 409 1.78 8.08 -26.39
CA ALA A 409 1.92 9.37 -25.69
C ALA A 409 0.65 9.73 -24.93
N ILE A 410 0.82 10.27 -23.72
CA ILE A 410 -0.28 10.75 -22.83
C ILE A 410 -0.23 12.27 -22.77
N PRO A 411 -1.34 12.95 -23.09
CA PRO A 411 -1.41 14.40 -23.09
C PRO A 411 -1.69 14.99 -21.71
N GLY A 412 -1.55 16.33 -21.60
CA GLY A 412 -2.07 17.13 -20.50
C GLY A 412 -1.08 17.46 -19.39
N LEU A 413 0.11 16.84 -19.35
CA LEU A 413 1.14 17.20 -18.37
C LEU A 413 1.55 18.68 -18.57
N GLN A 414 1.43 19.47 -17.51
CA GLN A 414 1.83 20.90 -17.52
C GLN A 414 3.36 21.00 -17.62
N ASP A 415 3.83 21.96 -18.38
CA ASP A 415 5.26 22.31 -18.53
C ASP A 415 6.16 21.08 -18.58
N LYS A 416 5.87 20.20 -19.55
CA LYS A 416 6.52 18.89 -19.70
C LYS A 416 8.06 18.97 -19.81
N ASP A 417 8.61 20.13 -20.20
CA ASP A 417 10.04 20.40 -20.30
C ASP A 417 10.65 20.88 -18.96
N GLU A 418 9.80 21.08 -17.94
CA GLU A 418 10.18 21.48 -16.58
C GLU A 418 9.76 20.43 -15.54
N ARG A 419 10.01 19.15 -15.86
CA ARG A 419 9.74 18.02 -14.97
C ARG A 419 10.99 17.26 -14.55
N ASP A 420 12.16 17.83 -14.81
CA ASP A 420 13.40 17.31 -14.21
C ASP A 420 13.26 17.28 -12.68
N GLN A 421 13.64 16.17 -12.07
CA GLN A 421 13.65 16.02 -10.60
C GLN A 421 12.27 16.19 -9.93
N SER A 422 11.17 16.00 -10.68
CA SER A 422 9.84 15.86 -10.09
C SER A 422 9.65 14.48 -9.45
N ALA A 423 8.64 14.33 -8.60
CA ALA A 423 8.22 13.04 -8.05
C ALA A 423 6.89 12.59 -8.63
N SER A 424 6.68 11.30 -8.69
CA SER A 424 5.38 10.71 -9.04
C SER A 424 5.01 9.59 -8.06
N VAL A 425 3.73 9.52 -7.69
CA VAL A 425 3.21 8.53 -6.75
C VAL A 425 1.85 8.02 -7.19
N LEU A 426 1.67 6.68 -7.12
CA LEU A 426 0.38 6.04 -7.30
C LEU A 426 -0.48 6.28 -6.06
N LEU A 427 -1.61 6.96 -6.23
CA LEU A 427 -2.50 7.36 -5.13
C LEU A 427 -3.34 6.17 -4.63
N PRO A 428 -3.66 6.11 -3.34
CA PRO A 428 -4.52 5.09 -2.78
C PRO A 428 -6.01 5.34 -3.09
N PRO A 429 -6.82 4.28 -3.24
CA PRO A 429 -6.37 2.91 -3.38
C PRO A 429 -5.71 2.67 -4.75
N ALA A 430 -4.64 1.87 -4.79
CA ALA A 430 -3.89 1.62 -6.03
C ALA A 430 -4.77 1.12 -7.19
N GLN A 431 -5.87 0.42 -6.87
CA GLN A 431 -6.85 -0.07 -7.85
C GLN A 431 -7.54 1.05 -8.62
N ASP A 432 -7.57 2.27 -8.10
CA ASP A 432 -8.13 3.43 -8.82
C ASP A 432 -7.19 3.95 -9.90
N GLN A 433 -5.93 3.51 -9.89
CA GLN A 433 -4.92 3.82 -10.90
C GLN A 433 -4.75 5.32 -11.15
N LYS A 434 -4.81 6.11 -10.10
CA LYS A 434 -4.57 7.56 -10.16
C LYS A 434 -3.12 7.85 -9.79
N VAL A 435 -2.45 8.68 -10.57
CA VAL A 435 -1.06 9.09 -10.32
C VAL A 435 -1.00 10.59 -10.13
N LEU A 436 -0.30 11.00 -9.06
CA LEU A 436 0.04 12.39 -8.79
C LEU A 436 1.50 12.63 -9.18
N THR A 437 1.75 13.67 -9.96
CA THR A 437 3.11 14.16 -10.31
C THR A 437 3.31 15.52 -9.68
N ILE A 438 4.45 15.74 -8.99
CA ILE A 438 4.69 16.91 -8.12
C ILE A 438 6.00 17.60 -8.48
N GLY A 439 5.95 18.93 -8.66
CA GLY A 439 7.11 19.78 -8.78
C GLY A 439 7.94 19.54 -10.03
N GLY A 440 9.23 19.76 -9.89
CA GLY A 440 10.22 19.68 -10.96
C GLY A 440 10.74 21.07 -11.38
N GLY A 441 11.62 21.04 -12.36
CA GLY A 441 12.21 22.23 -12.97
C GLY A 441 12.95 21.83 -14.24
N ASN A 442 13.83 22.72 -14.68
CA ASN A 442 14.72 22.48 -15.81
C ASN A 442 16.16 22.70 -15.34
N ILE A 443 16.92 21.60 -15.24
CA ILE A 443 18.29 21.66 -14.72
C ILE A 443 19.28 22.35 -15.65
N ASP A 444 19.02 22.38 -16.96
CA ASP A 444 19.91 22.98 -17.96
C ASP A 444 19.80 24.51 -17.95
N SER A 445 18.58 25.04 -17.99
CA SER A 445 18.31 26.48 -17.89
C SER A 445 18.27 26.98 -16.45
N ASN A 446 18.03 26.07 -15.49
CA ASN A 446 18.03 26.29 -14.04
C ASN A 446 17.21 27.51 -13.57
N PRO A 447 15.96 27.72 -14.03
CA PRO A 447 15.06 28.69 -13.44
C PRO A 447 14.65 28.25 -12.03
N GLU A 448 13.92 29.08 -11.29
CA GLU A 448 13.29 28.64 -10.07
C GLU A 448 12.35 27.45 -10.35
N ALA A 449 12.45 26.37 -9.57
CA ALA A 449 11.62 25.19 -9.67
C ALA A 449 10.14 25.54 -9.56
N ASN A 450 9.28 24.74 -10.20
CA ASN A 450 7.86 24.99 -10.24
C ASN A 450 7.12 24.37 -9.03
N ARG A 451 5.88 24.85 -8.79
CA ARG A 451 4.94 24.35 -7.76
C ARG A 451 3.82 23.51 -8.37
N LEU A 452 3.97 23.12 -9.61
CA LEU A 452 2.90 22.45 -10.36
C LEU A 452 2.69 21.03 -9.84
N THR A 453 1.45 20.61 -9.86
CA THR A 453 1.06 19.21 -9.71
C THR A 453 0.05 18.84 -10.78
N ASP A 454 0.10 17.59 -11.20
CA ASP A 454 -0.80 17.01 -12.18
C ASP A 454 -1.31 15.67 -11.68
N ILE A 455 -2.57 15.39 -11.96
CA ILE A 455 -3.21 14.12 -11.59
C ILE A 455 -3.74 13.47 -12.86
N ILE A 456 -3.47 12.17 -13.03
CA ILE A 456 -4.02 11.36 -14.10
C ILE A 456 -4.83 10.19 -13.55
N ASP A 457 -5.94 9.88 -14.21
CA ASP A 457 -6.69 8.64 -14.03
C ASP A 457 -6.40 7.70 -15.21
N LEU A 458 -5.60 6.67 -14.96
CA LEU A 458 -5.19 5.70 -15.98
C LEU A 458 -6.31 4.74 -16.38
N LYS A 459 -7.42 4.69 -15.64
CA LYS A 459 -8.62 3.90 -15.99
C LYS A 459 -9.59 4.64 -16.92
N ALA A 460 -9.39 5.93 -17.13
CA ALA A 460 -10.20 6.70 -18.07
C ALA A 460 -10.08 6.11 -19.49
N ALA A 461 -11.15 6.18 -20.26
CA ALA A 461 -11.15 5.67 -21.65
C ALA A 461 -10.08 6.35 -22.54
N ASN A 462 -9.78 7.61 -22.26
CA ASN A 462 -8.70 8.38 -22.88
C ASN A 462 -7.91 9.06 -21.76
N PRO A 463 -6.91 8.40 -21.18
CA PRO A 463 -6.15 8.95 -20.08
C PRO A 463 -5.45 10.26 -20.48
N ALA A 464 -5.58 11.27 -19.64
CA ALA A 464 -4.92 12.56 -19.79
C ALA A 464 -4.68 13.15 -18.40
N TYR A 465 -3.58 13.86 -18.24
CA TYR A 465 -3.33 14.62 -17.03
C TYR A 465 -4.33 15.79 -16.90
N THR A 466 -4.70 16.06 -15.67
CA THR A 466 -5.47 17.23 -15.25
C THR A 466 -4.68 18.01 -14.23
N VAL A 467 -4.85 19.34 -14.23
CA VAL A 467 -4.18 20.23 -13.29
C VAL A 467 -4.59 19.90 -11.87
N GLY A 468 -3.59 19.63 -11.02
CA GLY A 468 -3.75 19.45 -9.59
C GLY A 468 -3.59 20.74 -8.79
N PRO A 469 -3.79 20.71 -7.46
CA PRO A 469 -3.52 21.87 -6.60
C PRO A 469 -2.02 22.13 -6.53
N GLN A 470 -1.61 23.39 -6.55
CA GLN A 470 -0.20 23.73 -6.43
C GLN A 470 0.34 23.41 -5.02
N ILE A 471 1.65 23.08 -4.93
CA ILE A 471 2.38 23.06 -3.66
C ILE A 471 2.15 24.41 -2.93
N PRO A 472 1.95 24.44 -1.60
CA PRO A 472 1.68 25.67 -0.85
C PRO A 472 2.70 26.79 -1.10
N GLN A 473 2.31 28.02 -0.88
CA GLN A 473 3.19 29.17 -0.98
C GLN A 473 4.09 29.30 0.25
N GLY A 474 5.30 29.84 0.06
CA GLY A 474 6.25 30.12 1.12
C GLY A 474 7.36 31.04 0.66
N THR A 475 8.36 31.25 1.50
CA THR A 475 9.51 32.07 1.20
C THR A 475 10.79 31.29 1.41
N VAL A 476 11.64 31.24 0.40
CA VAL A 476 12.94 30.53 0.45
C VAL A 476 14.08 31.54 0.41
N ASP A 477 15.06 31.35 1.29
CA ASP A 477 16.28 32.18 1.31
C ASP A 477 17.21 31.79 0.14
N LEU A 478 17.47 32.74 -0.74
CA LEU A 478 18.40 32.60 -1.87
C LEU A 478 19.86 32.86 -1.48
N GLY A 479 20.12 33.16 -0.22
CA GLY A 479 21.41 33.60 0.28
C GLY A 479 21.71 35.09 0.09
N ASN A 480 22.75 35.60 0.75
CA ASN A 480 23.15 37.00 0.71
C ASN A 480 22.01 38.00 1.02
N GLY A 481 21.05 37.61 1.85
CA GLY A 481 19.89 38.44 2.20
C GLY A 481 18.85 38.56 1.08
N LYS A 482 18.93 37.78 0.03
CA LYS A 482 17.90 37.66 -1.00
C LYS A 482 16.95 36.55 -0.65
N VAL A 483 15.69 36.76 -0.87
CA VAL A 483 14.65 35.75 -0.77
C VAL A 483 14.06 35.46 -2.15
N ALA A 484 13.55 34.25 -2.36
CA ALA A 484 12.79 33.92 -3.55
C ALA A 484 11.56 34.82 -3.69
N GLU A 485 10.99 34.92 -4.87
CA GLU A 485 9.73 35.61 -5.08
C GLU A 485 8.70 35.13 -4.05
N THR A 486 7.99 36.10 -3.46
CA THR A 486 7.01 35.81 -2.43
C THR A 486 6.01 34.76 -2.93
N GLY A 487 5.93 33.66 -2.21
CA GLY A 487 5.04 32.53 -2.51
C GLY A 487 5.65 31.44 -3.36
N ASN A 488 6.90 31.53 -3.80
CA ASN A 488 7.54 30.44 -4.53
C ASN A 488 8.19 29.43 -3.56
N GLN A 489 7.65 28.20 -3.54
CA GLN A 489 8.20 27.00 -2.91
C GLN A 489 8.37 25.90 -3.94
N GLY A 490 8.66 26.23 -5.18
CA GLY A 490 8.91 25.25 -6.23
C GLY A 490 10.04 24.29 -5.82
N LYS A 491 9.94 23.05 -6.22
CA LYS A 491 10.83 21.97 -5.76
C LYS A 491 11.31 21.10 -6.91
N MET A 492 12.60 21.12 -7.16
CA MET A 492 13.34 20.00 -7.76
C MET A 492 13.80 19.06 -6.64
N TYR A 493 13.99 17.75 -6.91
CA TYR A 493 14.42 16.73 -5.93
C TYR A 493 13.41 16.49 -4.81
N VAL A 494 12.15 16.78 -5.05
CA VAL A 494 11.07 16.55 -4.09
C VAL A 494 10.86 15.05 -3.85
N SER A 495 10.60 14.68 -2.60
CA SER A 495 10.15 13.35 -2.22
C SER A 495 8.65 13.34 -1.96
N ALA A 496 7.96 12.30 -2.43
CA ALA A 496 6.54 12.05 -2.20
C ALA A 496 6.37 10.69 -1.52
N VAL A 497 5.90 10.70 -0.27
CA VAL A 497 5.81 9.50 0.56
C VAL A 497 4.35 9.20 0.89
N LEU A 498 3.84 8.05 0.41
CA LEU A 498 2.51 7.58 0.75
C LEU A 498 2.47 7.12 2.21
N LEU A 499 1.49 7.61 2.97
CA LEU A 499 1.34 7.35 4.40
C LEU A 499 0.19 6.38 4.68
N PRO A 500 0.21 5.66 5.84
CA PRO A 500 -0.84 4.72 6.23
C PRO A 500 -2.25 5.31 6.38
N ASP A 501 -2.39 6.62 6.47
CA ASP A 501 -3.70 7.30 6.50
C ASP A 501 -4.23 7.65 5.09
N GLY A 502 -3.53 7.21 4.04
CA GLY A 502 -3.91 7.42 2.64
C GLY A 502 -3.51 8.80 2.09
N LYS A 503 -2.75 9.59 2.83
CA LYS A 503 -2.21 10.88 2.39
C LYS A 503 -0.80 10.74 1.85
N VAL A 504 -0.33 11.77 1.14
CA VAL A 504 1.03 11.84 0.61
C VAL A 504 1.78 12.98 1.28
N LEU A 505 2.87 12.65 1.99
CA LEU A 505 3.80 13.64 2.49
C LEU A 505 4.71 14.09 1.33
N GLU A 506 4.68 15.37 1.04
CA GLU A 506 5.59 16.05 0.13
C GLU A 506 6.65 16.77 0.97
N THR A 507 7.94 16.48 0.73
CA THR A 507 9.05 17.02 1.54
C THR A 507 10.35 17.13 0.76
N GLY A 508 11.27 17.94 1.25
CA GLY A 508 12.58 18.17 0.62
C GLY A 508 12.50 18.96 -0.67
N GLY A 509 13.58 18.94 -1.42
CA GLY A 509 13.74 19.66 -2.67
C GLY A 509 14.47 21.01 -2.52
N GLY A 510 14.65 21.66 -3.66
CA GLY A 510 15.26 22.98 -3.75
C GLY A 510 14.74 23.79 -4.93
N LEU A 511 14.88 25.12 -4.88
CA LEU A 511 14.45 26.02 -5.95
C LEU A 511 15.32 25.91 -7.20
N HIS A 512 16.58 25.52 -7.06
CA HIS A 512 17.54 25.42 -8.15
C HIS A 512 18.29 24.10 -8.09
N ASN A 513 18.88 23.73 -9.21
CA ASN A 513 19.70 22.53 -9.29
C ASN A 513 20.79 22.52 -8.21
N ARG A 514 20.68 21.66 -7.21
CA ARG A 514 21.60 21.44 -6.09
C ARG A 514 21.84 22.70 -5.23
N ALA A 515 20.85 23.60 -5.15
CA ALA A 515 20.94 24.85 -4.40
C ALA A 515 19.58 25.30 -3.87
N ASN A 516 19.61 26.22 -2.91
CA ASN A 516 18.45 26.88 -2.32
C ASN A 516 17.41 25.86 -1.81
N PRO A 517 17.76 25.07 -0.76
CA PRO A 517 16.88 24.04 -0.23
C PRO A 517 15.56 24.63 0.27
N VAL A 518 14.47 23.89 0.07
CA VAL A 518 13.13 24.18 0.60
C VAL A 518 12.90 23.26 1.79
N PHE A 519 12.70 23.82 2.96
CA PHE A 519 12.53 23.07 4.21
C PHE A 519 11.07 22.74 4.51
N GLU A 520 10.15 23.56 3.99
CA GLU A 520 8.72 23.38 4.16
C GLU A 520 8.27 22.05 3.55
N ALA A 521 7.32 21.43 4.22
CA ALA A 521 6.68 20.20 3.81
C ALA A 521 5.16 20.36 3.84
N SER A 522 4.47 19.55 3.07
CA SER A 522 3.01 19.55 3.04
C SER A 522 2.43 18.16 2.86
N MET A 523 1.17 18.03 3.27
CA MET A 523 0.41 16.79 3.19
C MET A 523 -0.66 16.92 2.11
N PHE A 524 -0.54 16.14 1.04
CA PHE A 524 -1.59 16.04 0.03
C PHE A 524 -2.66 15.04 0.48
N ASP A 525 -3.91 15.48 0.47
CA ASP A 525 -5.08 14.63 0.74
C ASP A 525 -5.78 14.29 -0.59
N PRO A 526 -5.71 13.03 -1.06
CA PRO A 526 -6.35 12.63 -2.31
C PRO A 526 -7.89 12.76 -2.29
N ALA A 527 -8.52 12.70 -1.11
CA ALA A 527 -9.97 12.76 -0.99
C ALA A 527 -10.51 14.18 -1.23
N THR A 528 -9.75 15.21 -0.85
CA THR A 528 -10.11 16.63 -1.03
C THR A 528 -9.35 17.28 -2.17
N SER A 529 -8.28 16.64 -2.66
CA SER A 529 -7.35 17.20 -3.65
C SER A 529 -6.76 18.53 -3.17
N THR A 530 -6.26 18.56 -1.92
CA THR A 530 -5.66 19.77 -1.30
C THR A 530 -4.34 19.42 -0.63
N PHE A 531 -3.47 20.44 -0.51
CA PHE A 531 -2.28 20.38 0.33
C PHE A 531 -2.50 21.17 1.62
N ASP A 532 -2.14 20.56 2.75
CA ASP A 532 -2.06 21.21 4.05
C ASP A 532 -0.58 21.29 4.47
N PRO A 533 -0.04 22.50 4.83
CA PRO A 533 1.30 22.59 5.38
C PRO A 533 1.46 21.74 6.65
N VAL A 534 2.64 21.13 6.80
CA VAL A 534 3.01 20.35 7.98
C VAL A 534 4.36 20.83 8.52
N ALA A 535 4.86 20.22 9.60
CA ALA A 535 6.15 20.59 10.17
C ALA A 535 7.27 20.52 9.12
N ALA A 536 8.11 21.53 9.06
CA ALA A 536 9.25 21.62 8.14
C ALA A 536 10.40 20.72 8.62
N ASP A 537 11.10 20.03 7.69
CA ASP A 537 12.33 19.29 8.00
C ASP A 537 13.44 20.30 8.37
N PRO A 538 14.08 20.18 9.54
CA PRO A 538 15.17 21.09 9.91
C PRO A 538 16.45 20.90 9.07
N GLU A 539 16.51 19.87 8.23
CA GLU A 539 17.66 19.50 7.42
C GLU A 539 17.36 19.72 5.92
N ALA A 540 18.34 20.23 5.18
CA ALA A 540 18.24 20.32 3.73
C ALA A 540 18.15 18.92 3.10
N ARG A 541 17.23 18.75 2.13
CA ARG A 541 16.99 17.48 1.42
C ARG A 541 16.85 17.74 -0.09
N GLY A 542 17.96 18.05 -0.74
CA GLY A 542 18.02 18.30 -2.18
C GLY A 542 18.51 17.07 -2.96
N TYR A 543 19.52 17.30 -3.81
CA TYR A 543 20.07 16.25 -4.69
C TYR A 543 20.65 15.07 -3.89
N HIS A 544 20.40 13.84 -4.35
CA HIS A 544 20.77 12.60 -3.66
C HIS A 544 20.16 12.44 -2.26
N SER A 545 19.03 13.05 -1.99
CA SER A 545 18.26 12.77 -0.79
C SER A 545 17.16 11.74 -1.06
N SER A 546 16.71 11.09 0.01
CA SER A 546 15.60 10.15 -0.01
C SER A 546 14.72 10.39 1.20
N ALA A 547 13.39 10.30 1.02
CA ALA A 547 12.44 10.18 2.12
C ALA A 547 11.54 8.97 1.88
N PHE A 548 11.29 8.16 2.91
CA PHE A 548 10.56 6.90 2.79
C PHE A 548 9.91 6.50 4.11
N LEU A 549 8.82 5.72 3.99
CA LEU A 549 8.04 5.22 5.12
C LEU A 549 8.78 4.09 5.83
N LEU A 550 8.92 4.19 7.15
CA LEU A 550 9.41 3.11 8.02
C LEU A 550 8.25 2.19 8.45
N PRO A 551 8.56 0.92 8.84
CA PRO A 551 7.52 -0.03 9.28
C PRO A 551 6.69 0.44 10.48
N ASP A 552 7.23 1.34 11.30
CA ASP A 552 6.52 1.92 12.44
C ASP A 552 5.57 3.07 12.06
N GLY A 553 5.54 3.45 10.79
CA GLY A 553 4.67 4.51 10.25
C GLY A 553 5.26 5.92 10.31
N ARG A 554 6.51 6.07 10.76
CA ARG A 554 7.27 7.34 10.64
C ARG A 554 7.92 7.42 9.26
N VAL A 555 8.35 8.62 8.86
CA VAL A 555 9.11 8.84 7.63
C VAL A 555 10.55 9.18 7.98
N MET A 556 11.50 8.47 7.36
CA MET A 556 12.92 8.77 7.47
C MET A 556 13.36 9.58 6.25
N ALA A 557 14.12 10.65 6.47
CA ALA A 557 14.77 11.41 5.42
C ALA A 557 16.28 11.46 5.65
N THR A 558 17.06 11.29 4.58
CA THR A 558 18.53 11.27 4.60
C THR A 558 19.11 11.84 3.33
N GLY A 559 20.36 12.28 3.41
CA GLY A 559 21.07 12.84 2.26
C GLY A 559 20.93 14.34 2.17
N ASP A 560 21.51 14.86 1.25
CA ASP A 560 21.65 16.05 0.45
C ASP A 560 23.11 16.16 -0.01
N ASN A 561 23.29 16.38 -1.30
CA ASN A 561 24.58 16.60 -1.94
C ASN A 561 24.54 17.90 -2.74
N PRO A 562 24.71 19.06 -2.08
CA PRO A 562 24.64 20.36 -2.73
C PRO A 562 25.78 20.56 -3.75
N GLY A 563 25.65 21.61 -4.58
CA GLY A 563 26.57 21.91 -5.67
C GLY A 563 28.04 22.14 -5.28
N ASN A 564 28.31 22.41 -4.01
CA ASN A 564 29.68 22.54 -3.47
C ASN A 564 30.37 21.20 -3.18
N GLY A 565 29.72 20.06 -3.46
CA GLY A 565 30.27 18.72 -3.29
C GLY A 565 30.22 18.18 -1.84
N THR A 566 29.69 18.92 -0.88
CA THR A 566 29.49 18.43 0.49
C THR A 566 28.39 17.38 0.54
N TRP A 567 28.25 16.74 1.70
CA TRP A 567 27.21 15.76 1.97
C TRP A 567 26.58 16.02 3.33
N ASN A 568 25.25 15.99 3.40
CA ASN A 568 24.54 16.05 4.66
C ASN A 568 24.37 14.64 5.24
N HIS A 569 25.09 14.34 6.32
CA HIS A 569 25.04 13.05 7.01
C HIS A 569 23.94 12.99 8.08
N ASN A 570 23.28 14.09 8.39
CA ASN A 570 22.18 14.10 9.35
C ASN A 570 20.96 13.36 8.78
N VAL A 571 20.32 12.61 9.66
CA VAL A 571 19.08 11.88 9.35
C VAL A 571 17.96 12.48 10.16
N SER A 572 16.85 12.80 9.53
CA SER A 572 15.64 13.29 10.19
C SER A 572 14.52 12.26 10.11
N ILE A 573 13.69 12.22 11.15
CA ILE A 573 12.53 11.34 11.27
C ILE A 573 11.29 12.19 11.47
N TYR A 574 10.36 12.11 10.54
CA TYR A 574 9.03 12.72 10.69
C TYR A 574 8.09 11.78 11.42
N THR A 575 7.48 12.28 12.49
CA THR A 575 6.40 11.61 13.21
C THR A 575 5.07 12.25 12.80
N PRO A 576 4.28 11.59 11.94
CA PRO A 576 2.99 12.13 11.49
C PRO A 576 1.97 12.27 12.63
N PRO A 577 0.97 13.16 12.49
CA PRO A 577 -0.07 13.39 13.49
C PRO A 577 -0.81 12.13 13.94
N TYR A 578 -1.00 11.14 13.06
CA TYR A 578 -1.70 9.90 13.42
C TYR A 578 -0.95 9.06 14.44
N LEU A 579 0.38 9.15 14.51
CA LEU A 579 1.19 8.45 15.53
C LEU A 579 1.17 9.14 16.90
N LEU A 580 0.72 10.39 16.96
CA LEU A 580 0.58 11.17 18.19
C LEU A 580 -0.82 11.06 18.80
N LYS A 581 -1.76 10.40 18.12
CA LYS A 581 -3.17 10.23 18.50
C LYS A 581 -3.44 8.87 19.14
N GLY A 582 -2.65 8.47 20.13
CA GLY A 582 -2.80 7.22 20.85
C GLY A 582 -1.96 6.07 20.32
N THR A 583 -2.20 4.86 20.83
CA THR A 583 -1.38 3.70 20.49
C THR A 583 -1.85 3.07 19.17
N ARG A 584 -0.93 2.88 18.24
CA ARG A 584 -1.18 2.22 16.97
C ARG A 584 -1.66 0.77 17.19
N PRO A 585 -2.67 0.27 16.45
CA PRO A 585 -3.02 -1.14 16.43
C PRO A 585 -1.85 -1.99 15.96
N THR A 586 -1.69 -3.17 16.55
CA THR A 586 -0.68 -4.16 16.16
C THR A 586 -1.37 -5.32 15.47
N ILE A 587 -0.90 -5.70 14.28
CA ILE A 587 -1.32 -6.94 13.63
C ILE A 587 -0.75 -8.09 14.44
N THR A 588 -1.61 -8.94 14.99
CA THR A 588 -1.22 -10.10 15.82
C THR A 588 -1.20 -11.40 15.05
N SER A 589 -1.97 -11.50 13.97
CA SER A 589 -1.89 -12.62 13.03
C SER A 589 -2.47 -12.26 11.67
N VAL A 590 -1.94 -12.93 10.65
CA VAL A 590 -2.49 -12.99 9.29
C VAL A 590 -2.64 -14.48 8.97
N ILE A 591 -3.77 -14.90 8.38
CA ILE A 591 -4.03 -16.32 8.13
C ILE A 591 -3.08 -16.86 7.07
N ASP A 592 -2.82 -16.09 6.03
CA ASP A 592 -1.99 -16.48 4.90
C ASP A 592 -1.08 -15.31 4.49
N ASN A 593 0.14 -15.62 4.12
CA ASN A 593 1.12 -14.65 3.61
C ASN A 593 1.14 -14.59 2.08
N GLU A 594 0.48 -15.53 1.40
CA GLU A 594 0.35 -15.54 -0.05
C GLU A 594 -1.09 -15.18 -0.43
N TRP A 595 -1.27 -14.01 -1.03
CA TRP A 595 -2.59 -13.46 -1.37
C TRP A 595 -2.78 -13.46 -2.88
N VAL A 596 -3.94 -13.92 -3.34
CA VAL A 596 -4.35 -13.84 -4.74
C VAL A 596 -5.64 -13.05 -4.88
N TYR A 597 -5.89 -12.54 -6.08
CA TYR A 597 -7.11 -11.78 -6.37
C TYR A 597 -8.37 -12.62 -6.09
N GLY A 598 -9.29 -12.05 -5.32
CA GLY A 598 -10.55 -12.69 -4.93
C GLY A 598 -10.50 -13.42 -3.60
N ASP A 599 -9.33 -13.56 -2.98
CA ASP A 599 -9.22 -14.17 -1.64
C ASP A 599 -9.80 -13.26 -0.57
N THR A 600 -10.35 -13.89 0.46
CA THR A 600 -10.72 -13.23 1.70
C THR A 600 -9.65 -13.48 2.75
N GLN A 601 -8.94 -12.42 3.12
CA GLN A 601 -7.90 -12.49 4.15
C GLN A 601 -8.44 -12.07 5.50
N ARG A 602 -8.02 -12.80 6.55
CA ARG A 602 -8.32 -12.43 7.93
C ARG A 602 -7.07 -11.91 8.63
N ILE A 603 -7.13 -10.63 9.00
CA ILE A 603 -6.07 -9.96 9.77
C ILE A 603 -6.60 -9.76 11.18
N THR A 604 -5.89 -10.26 12.18
CA THR A 604 -6.22 -10.04 13.60
C THR A 604 -5.34 -8.92 14.15
N VAL A 605 -5.96 -8.00 14.88
CA VAL A 605 -5.29 -6.87 15.53
C VAL A 605 -5.55 -6.86 17.03
N ASP A 606 -4.65 -6.26 17.81
CA ASP A 606 -4.70 -6.22 19.29
C ASP A 606 -5.77 -5.29 19.87
N ARG A 607 -6.39 -4.47 19.03
CA ARG A 607 -7.43 -3.50 19.45
C ARG A 607 -8.35 -3.14 18.28
N PRO A 608 -9.52 -2.56 18.57
CA PRO A 608 -10.44 -2.11 17.52
C PRO A 608 -9.79 -1.11 16.55
N ILE A 609 -10.11 -1.23 15.28
CA ILE A 609 -9.65 -0.33 14.20
C ILE A 609 -10.86 0.32 13.53
N VAL A 610 -10.65 1.52 12.97
CA VAL A 610 -11.69 2.24 12.22
C VAL A 610 -11.72 1.79 10.76
N LYS A 611 -10.54 1.51 10.18
CA LYS A 611 -10.37 1.18 8.76
C LYS A 611 -9.12 0.31 8.60
N ALA A 612 -9.15 -0.58 7.63
CA ALA A 612 -7.98 -1.28 7.12
C ALA A 612 -7.92 -1.08 5.61
N GLU A 613 -6.75 -0.77 5.10
CA GLU A 613 -6.46 -0.66 3.66
C GLU A 613 -5.16 -1.37 3.36
N LEU A 614 -5.08 -1.96 2.16
CA LEU A 614 -3.84 -2.42 1.58
C LEU A 614 -3.31 -1.27 0.70
N ILE A 615 -2.09 -0.84 0.98
CA ILE A 615 -1.44 0.28 0.29
C ILE A 615 -0.23 -0.25 -0.47
#